data_d778392d1b81e89826ea447653e028a8
#
_entry.id   d778392d1b81e89826ea447653e028a8
#
_cell.length_a   1.000
_cell.length_b   1.000
_cell.length_c   1.000
_cell.angle_alpha   90.00
_cell.angle_beta   90.00
_cell.angle_gamma   90.00
#
_symmetry.space_group_name_H-M   'P 1'
#
loop_
_entity.id
_entity.type
_entity.pdbx_description
1 polymer ?
#
loop_
_entity_poly.entity_id
_entity_poly.type
_entity_poly.pdbx_seq_one_letter_code
_entity_poly.pdbx_strand_id
1 'polypeptide(L)'
;DGLMMHRDLRIIDIPIYAAEAYPDQGITSARDEGDVHRISYPQVLHRVAQLAQALQRLGVAPGDRIATLAWNGHRHFELYYGVSGMGAVCHTINPRLPENQMSYIFDHAQDSLLFVDLSLVPLIESTPQVLPEGCRIVVMTDQAHMPDSALDLMCYEDLLAAEDGRIDWPEFPENTAAGL
;
A
#
# COMPACT_ATOMS: atom_id res chain seq x y z
N ASP A 1 -22.91 26.56 -20.51
CA ASP A 1 -22.22 25.57 -19.70
C ASP A 1 -21.22 26.32 -18.83
N GLY A 2 -21.07 25.91 -17.55
CA GLY A 2 -20.12 26.50 -16.62
C GLY A 2 -18.68 26.07 -16.93
N LEU A 3 -17.71 26.70 -16.24
CA LEU A 3 -16.28 26.32 -16.31
C LEU A 3 -15.94 25.17 -15.32
N MET A 4 -16.94 24.40 -14.92
CA MET A 4 -16.76 23.26 -14.04
C MET A 4 -16.11 22.10 -14.80
N MET A 5 -15.22 21.40 -14.11
CA MET A 5 -14.61 20.18 -14.63
C MET A 5 -15.66 19.07 -14.68
N HIS A 6 -15.74 18.38 -15.82
CA HIS A 6 -16.66 17.25 -16.03
C HIS A 6 -15.95 15.91 -15.87
N ARG A 7 -15.03 15.83 -14.92
CA ARG A 7 -14.22 14.64 -14.61
C ARG A 7 -14.17 14.46 -13.12
N ASP A 8 -14.38 13.24 -12.66
CA ASP A 8 -14.17 12.87 -11.26
C ASP A 8 -12.70 13.05 -10.85
N LEU A 9 -12.48 13.63 -9.66
CA LEU A 9 -11.14 13.81 -9.08
C LEU A 9 -10.73 12.51 -8.40
N ARG A 10 -9.70 11.86 -8.96
CA ARG A 10 -9.18 10.61 -8.39
C ARG A 10 -7.87 10.87 -7.67
N ILE A 11 -7.66 10.16 -6.57
CA ILE A 11 -6.42 10.30 -5.77
C ILE A 11 -5.16 9.96 -6.59
N ILE A 12 -5.27 9.05 -7.56
CA ILE A 12 -4.15 8.67 -8.44
C ILE A 12 -3.70 9.80 -9.37
N ASP A 13 -4.56 10.78 -9.65
CA ASP A 13 -4.18 11.93 -10.48
C ASP A 13 -3.09 12.80 -9.80
N ILE A 14 -2.95 12.71 -8.47
CA ILE A 14 -1.91 13.44 -7.72
C ILE A 14 -0.50 12.96 -8.10
N PRO A 15 -0.13 11.67 -7.96
CA PRO A 15 1.20 11.22 -8.37
C PRO A 15 1.42 11.26 -9.88
N ILE A 16 0.39 11.13 -10.71
CA ILE A 16 0.49 11.34 -12.16
C ILE A 16 0.95 12.77 -12.44
N TYR A 17 0.25 13.75 -11.87
CA TYR A 17 0.63 15.16 -12.02
C TYR A 17 2.03 15.45 -11.46
N ALA A 18 2.38 14.89 -10.31
CA ALA A 18 3.69 15.08 -9.71
C ALA A 18 4.82 14.53 -10.60
N ALA A 19 4.61 13.36 -11.22
CA ALA A 19 5.58 12.76 -12.14
C ALA A 19 5.78 13.58 -13.42
N GLU A 20 4.71 14.20 -13.94
CA GLU A 20 4.75 15.03 -15.14
C GLU A 20 5.33 16.43 -14.86
N ALA A 21 4.88 17.08 -13.80
CA ALA A 21 5.23 18.48 -13.50
C ALA A 21 6.58 18.62 -12.78
N TYR A 22 7.00 17.59 -12.03
CA TYR A 22 8.18 17.63 -11.17
C TYR A 22 9.06 16.38 -11.31
N PRO A 23 9.51 16.00 -12.52
CA PRO A 23 10.18 14.72 -12.77
C PRO A 23 11.53 14.58 -12.05
N ASP A 24 12.19 15.69 -11.73
CA ASP A 24 13.48 15.71 -11.03
C ASP A 24 13.33 15.73 -9.49
N GLN A 25 12.10 15.82 -8.99
CA GLN A 25 11.81 15.75 -7.56
C GLN A 25 11.33 14.36 -7.17
N GLY A 26 11.25 14.09 -5.86
CA GLY A 26 10.86 12.77 -5.39
C GLY A 26 10.79 12.65 -3.88
N ILE A 27 10.87 11.42 -3.41
CA ILE A 27 10.75 11.03 -2.01
C ILE A 27 12.12 10.62 -1.47
N THR A 28 12.41 11.05 -0.25
CA THR A 28 13.55 10.55 0.55
C THR A 28 12.99 9.86 1.78
N SER A 29 13.35 8.61 1.99
CA SER A 29 12.89 7.79 3.12
C SER A 29 14.08 7.22 3.88
N ALA A 30 14.04 7.29 5.21
CA ALA A 30 14.82 6.40 6.05
C ALA A 30 14.08 5.05 6.08
N ARG A 31 14.77 3.98 5.67
CA ARG A 31 14.17 2.64 5.64
C ARG A 31 14.50 1.85 6.90
N ASP A 32 13.66 0.86 7.21
CA ASP A 32 13.90 -0.09 8.29
C ASP A 32 15.16 -0.95 8.06
N GLU A 33 15.60 -1.08 6.82
CA GLU A 33 16.87 -1.72 6.43
C GLU A 33 18.11 -0.91 6.87
N GLY A 34 17.91 0.30 7.40
CA GLY A 34 18.96 1.12 8.02
C GLY A 34 19.64 2.10 7.08
N ASP A 35 19.15 2.25 5.86
CA ASP A 35 19.71 3.18 4.87
C ASP A 35 18.72 4.32 4.52
N VAL A 36 19.17 5.20 3.63
CA VAL A 36 18.36 6.30 3.08
C VAL A 36 18.11 6.05 1.59
N HIS A 37 16.85 5.77 1.28
CA HIS A 37 16.37 5.58 -0.08
C HIS A 37 15.90 6.91 -0.70
N ARG A 38 16.27 7.14 -1.97
CA ARG A 38 15.81 8.28 -2.76
C ARG A 38 15.24 7.80 -4.08
N ILE A 39 14.05 8.31 -4.41
CA ILE A 39 13.31 7.88 -5.61
C ILE A 39 12.59 9.08 -6.22
N SER A 40 12.65 9.25 -7.54
CA SER A 40 11.94 10.34 -8.25
C SER A 40 10.45 10.06 -8.39
N TYR A 41 9.63 11.10 -8.60
CA TYR A 41 8.19 10.91 -8.80
C TYR A 41 7.82 10.03 -10.00
N PRO A 42 8.51 10.09 -11.16
CA PRO A 42 8.25 9.13 -12.24
C PRO A 42 8.52 7.67 -11.84
N GLN A 43 9.59 7.43 -11.07
CA GLN A 43 9.88 6.10 -10.56
C GLN A 43 8.85 5.62 -9.54
N VAL A 44 8.40 6.53 -8.63
CA VAL A 44 7.31 6.24 -7.68
C VAL A 44 6.04 5.86 -8.43
N LEU A 45 5.64 6.65 -9.44
CA LEU A 45 4.43 6.37 -10.22
C LEU A 45 4.52 5.01 -10.93
N HIS A 46 5.67 4.66 -11.48
CA HIS A 46 5.88 3.34 -12.07
C HIS A 46 5.69 2.22 -11.04
N ARG A 47 6.26 2.36 -9.85
CA ARG A 47 6.12 1.38 -8.76
C ARG A 47 4.69 1.32 -8.20
N VAL A 48 3.99 2.45 -8.15
CA VAL A 48 2.55 2.51 -7.81
C VAL A 48 1.73 1.69 -8.81
N ALA A 49 2.07 1.76 -10.10
CA ALA A 49 1.42 0.96 -11.13
C ALA A 49 1.76 -0.54 -11.00
N GLN A 50 3.02 -0.90 -10.73
CA GLN A 50 3.42 -2.28 -10.43
C GLN A 50 2.66 -2.83 -9.21
N LEU A 51 2.55 -2.04 -8.14
CA LEU A 51 1.79 -2.43 -6.94
C LEU A 51 0.32 -2.70 -7.27
N ALA A 52 -0.33 -1.83 -8.04
CA ALA A 52 -1.72 -2.03 -8.44
C ALA A 52 -1.91 -3.32 -9.26
N GLN A 53 -0.99 -3.62 -10.18
CA GLN A 53 -1.00 -4.89 -10.92
C GLN A 53 -0.82 -6.11 -9.98
N ALA A 54 0.13 -6.03 -9.04
CA ALA A 54 0.34 -7.09 -8.05
C ALA A 54 -0.91 -7.33 -7.19
N LEU A 55 -1.59 -6.25 -6.76
CA LEU A 55 -2.85 -6.34 -6.01
C LEU A 55 -3.96 -6.99 -6.84
N GLN A 56 -4.08 -6.65 -8.14
CA GLN A 56 -5.03 -7.30 -9.05
C GLN A 56 -4.73 -8.80 -9.17
N ARG A 57 -3.46 -9.18 -9.34
CA ARG A 57 -3.03 -10.59 -9.40
C ARG A 57 -3.31 -11.33 -8.09
N LEU A 58 -3.25 -10.66 -6.96
CA LEU A 58 -3.62 -11.18 -5.65
C LEU A 58 -5.15 -11.23 -5.43
N GLY A 59 -5.95 -10.77 -6.39
CA GLY A 59 -7.41 -10.86 -6.36
C GLY A 59 -8.08 -9.69 -5.62
N VAL A 60 -7.37 -8.60 -5.36
CA VAL A 60 -7.97 -7.39 -4.76
C VAL A 60 -8.96 -6.76 -5.74
N ALA A 61 -10.16 -6.50 -5.28
CA ALA A 61 -11.26 -5.88 -6.03
C ALA A 61 -11.57 -4.46 -5.50
N PRO A 62 -12.25 -3.62 -6.31
CA PRO A 62 -12.75 -2.34 -5.83
C PRO A 62 -13.60 -2.50 -4.56
N GLY A 63 -13.36 -1.64 -3.57
CA GLY A 63 -14.01 -1.66 -2.26
C GLY A 63 -13.39 -2.60 -1.23
N ASP A 64 -12.41 -3.44 -1.59
CA ASP A 64 -11.65 -4.23 -0.61
C ASP A 64 -10.80 -3.32 0.29
N ARG A 65 -10.67 -3.71 1.56
CA ARG A 65 -9.81 -3.00 2.53
C ARG A 65 -8.48 -3.70 2.59
N ILE A 66 -7.43 -2.91 2.46
CA ILE A 66 -6.03 -3.35 2.50
C ILE A 66 -5.36 -2.67 3.68
N ALA A 67 -5.03 -3.46 4.69
CA ALA A 67 -4.42 -2.95 5.90
C ALA A 67 -2.96 -2.57 5.70
N THR A 68 -2.55 -1.50 6.37
CA THR A 68 -1.14 -1.12 6.51
C THR A 68 -0.79 -0.92 7.97
N LEU A 69 0.28 -1.58 8.42
CA LEU A 69 0.89 -1.39 9.72
C LEU A 69 2.31 -0.88 9.46
N ALA A 70 2.46 0.44 9.33
CA ALA A 70 3.62 1.01 8.67
C ALA A 70 4.02 2.38 9.22
N TRP A 71 5.30 2.69 9.09
CA TRP A 71 5.84 4.03 9.25
C TRP A 71 5.70 4.84 7.95
N ASN A 72 6.00 6.14 8.01
CA ASN A 72 6.00 6.99 6.83
C ASN A 72 7.26 6.73 5.98
N GLY A 73 7.08 6.09 4.84
CA GLY A 73 8.14 5.76 3.90
C GLY A 73 7.62 5.74 2.46
N HIS A 74 8.52 5.58 1.49
CA HIS A 74 8.13 5.54 0.07
C HIS A 74 7.18 4.37 -0.24
N ARG A 75 7.38 3.18 0.37
CA ARG A 75 6.50 2.01 0.17
C ARG A 75 5.10 2.28 0.70
N HIS A 76 4.97 2.93 1.88
CA HIS A 76 3.67 3.31 2.42
C HIS A 76 2.99 4.38 1.54
N PHE A 77 3.77 5.33 1.00
CA PHE A 77 3.27 6.28 0.01
C PHE A 77 2.75 5.56 -1.25
N GLU A 78 3.49 4.57 -1.77
CA GLU A 78 3.06 3.75 -2.90
C GLU A 78 1.74 3.04 -2.62
N LEU A 79 1.53 2.52 -1.40
CA LEU A 79 0.29 1.87 -0.97
C LEU A 79 -0.90 2.82 -0.99
N TYR A 80 -0.75 4.05 -0.48
CA TYR A 80 -1.84 5.04 -0.51
C TYR A 80 -2.38 5.24 -1.93
N TYR A 81 -1.51 5.32 -2.92
CA TYR A 81 -1.93 5.59 -4.29
C TYR A 81 -2.22 4.33 -5.10
N GLY A 82 -1.49 3.25 -4.88
CA GLY A 82 -1.72 1.98 -5.57
C GLY A 82 -3.04 1.33 -5.19
N VAL A 83 -3.34 1.27 -3.90
CA VAL A 83 -4.60 0.71 -3.38
C VAL A 83 -5.77 1.59 -3.80
N SER A 84 -5.73 2.88 -3.46
CA SER A 84 -6.85 3.78 -3.73
C SER A 84 -7.04 4.07 -5.22
N GLY A 85 -5.95 4.05 -6.01
CA GLY A 85 -5.99 4.26 -7.45
C GLY A 85 -6.74 3.17 -8.22
N MET A 86 -6.86 1.97 -7.66
CA MET A 86 -7.66 0.89 -8.23
C MET A 86 -9.09 0.79 -7.65
N GLY A 87 -9.49 1.73 -6.78
CA GLY A 87 -10.81 1.77 -6.15
C GLY A 87 -10.93 0.89 -4.90
N ALA A 88 -9.83 0.36 -4.38
CA ALA A 88 -9.77 -0.29 -3.07
C ALA A 88 -9.51 0.74 -1.97
N VAL A 89 -9.62 0.34 -0.71
CA VAL A 89 -9.54 1.22 0.47
C VAL A 89 -8.24 0.95 1.22
N CYS A 90 -7.37 1.95 1.32
CA CYS A 90 -6.16 1.88 2.14
C CYS A 90 -6.54 2.06 3.62
N HIS A 91 -6.43 0.98 4.39
CA HIS A 91 -6.76 0.97 5.82
C HIS A 91 -5.48 1.10 6.66
N THR A 92 -5.27 2.28 7.25
CA THR A 92 -4.05 2.56 8.02
C THR A 92 -4.26 2.27 9.50
N ILE A 93 -3.45 1.35 10.05
CA ILE A 93 -3.57 0.92 11.44
C ILE A 93 -2.40 1.47 12.26
N ASN A 94 -2.71 2.09 13.38
CA ASN A 94 -1.69 2.61 14.28
C ASN A 94 -1.00 1.45 15.04
N PRO A 95 0.33 1.25 14.86
CA PRO A 95 1.06 0.15 15.51
C PRO A 95 1.17 0.26 17.03
N ARG A 96 0.75 1.39 17.61
CA ARG A 96 0.77 1.61 19.07
C ARG A 96 -0.55 1.27 19.76
N LEU A 97 -1.52 0.76 19.02
CA LEU A 97 -2.78 0.31 19.60
C LEU A 97 -2.56 -0.97 20.43
N PRO A 98 -3.29 -1.14 21.53
CA PRO A 98 -3.32 -2.39 22.26
C PRO A 98 -3.98 -3.50 21.43
N GLU A 99 -3.58 -4.75 21.70
CA GLU A 99 -4.00 -5.95 20.96
C GLU A 99 -5.52 -6.04 20.75
N ASN A 100 -6.30 -5.81 21.80
CA ASN A 100 -7.75 -5.90 21.74
C ASN A 100 -8.39 -4.86 20.81
N GLN A 101 -7.77 -3.69 20.63
CA GLN A 101 -8.23 -2.67 19.68
C GLN A 101 -7.80 -3.03 18.26
N MET A 102 -6.58 -3.51 18.07
CA MET A 102 -6.12 -3.99 16.76
C MET A 102 -6.99 -5.16 16.26
N SER A 103 -7.26 -6.15 17.13
CA SER A 103 -8.13 -7.28 16.79
C SER A 103 -9.52 -6.82 16.34
N TYR A 104 -10.13 -5.88 17.08
CA TYR A 104 -11.42 -5.31 16.70
C TYR A 104 -11.38 -4.61 15.34
N ILE A 105 -10.34 -3.79 15.09
CA ILE A 105 -10.21 -3.00 13.85
C ILE A 105 -10.03 -3.93 12.65
N PHE A 106 -9.16 -4.93 12.73
CA PHE A 106 -8.94 -5.90 11.67
C PHE A 106 -10.19 -6.71 11.36
N ASP A 107 -10.85 -7.22 12.42
CA ASP A 107 -12.07 -8.01 12.28
C ASP A 107 -13.22 -7.16 11.68
N HIS A 108 -13.39 -5.93 12.17
CA HIS A 108 -14.43 -5.03 11.67
C HIS A 108 -14.24 -4.62 10.22
N ALA A 109 -13.00 -4.34 9.81
CA ALA A 109 -12.68 -3.95 8.44
C ALA A 109 -12.66 -5.14 7.47
N GLN A 110 -12.48 -6.38 7.97
CA GLN A 110 -12.34 -7.58 7.15
C GLN A 110 -11.19 -7.44 6.13
N ASP A 111 -10.02 -7.02 6.62
CA ASP A 111 -8.85 -6.84 5.78
C ASP A 111 -8.38 -8.15 5.17
N SER A 112 -8.18 -8.21 3.86
CA SER A 112 -7.74 -9.41 3.13
C SER A 112 -6.22 -9.50 2.97
N LEU A 113 -5.54 -8.36 3.09
CA LEU A 113 -4.10 -8.21 3.01
C LEU A 113 -3.63 -7.26 4.11
N LEU A 114 -2.48 -7.57 4.71
CA LEU A 114 -1.73 -6.67 5.58
C LEU A 114 -0.36 -6.38 4.96
N PHE A 115 -0.07 -5.12 4.74
CA PHE A 115 1.29 -4.64 4.48
C PHE A 115 1.91 -4.16 5.78
N VAL A 116 3.05 -4.74 6.15
CA VAL A 116 3.71 -4.47 7.43
C VAL A 116 5.17 -4.07 7.22
N ASP A 117 5.61 -3.01 7.89
CA ASP A 117 7.03 -2.65 7.92
C ASP A 117 7.88 -3.71 8.64
N LEU A 118 9.12 -3.88 8.19
CA LEU A 118 10.05 -4.89 8.69
C LEU A 118 10.18 -4.87 10.22
N SER A 119 10.32 -3.69 10.82
CA SER A 119 10.45 -3.53 12.28
C SER A 119 9.17 -3.86 13.06
N LEU A 120 8.03 -3.97 12.39
CA LEU A 120 6.74 -4.28 13.00
C LEU A 120 6.32 -5.76 12.84
N VAL A 121 7.07 -6.56 12.07
CA VAL A 121 6.81 -8.01 11.94
C VAL A 121 6.77 -8.72 13.29
N PRO A 122 7.70 -8.47 14.25
CA PRO A 122 7.63 -9.11 15.58
C PRO A 122 6.35 -8.83 16.35
N LEU A 123 5.69 -7.69 16.11
CA LEU A 123 4.40 -7.38 16.73
C LEU A 123 3.33 -8.34 16.23
N ILE A 124 3.27 -8.59 14.92
CA ILE A 124 2.30 -9.53 14.33
C ILE A 124 2.62 -10.97 14.71
N GLU A 125 3.91 -11.35 14.77
CA GLU A 125 4.32 -12.69 15.23
C GLU A 125 3.91 -12.98 16.67
N SER A 126 3.96 -11.97 17.54
CA SER A 126 3.55 -12.13 18.95
C SER A 126 2.04 -12.17 19.15
N THR A 127 1.27 -11.67 18.20
CA THR A 127 -0.19 -11.55 18.26
C THR A 127 -0.89 -11.95 16.96
N PRO A 128 -0.59 -13.13 16.37
CA PRO A 128 -1.11 -13.51 15.07
C PRO A 128 -2.65 -13.63 15.03
N GLN A 129 -3.27 -13.83 16.20
CA GLN A 129 -4.71 -13.92 16.38
C GLN A 129 -5.46 -12.58 16.15
N VAL A 130 -4.75 -11.45 16.00
CA VAL A 130 -5.41 -10.17 15.68
C VAL A 130 -5.84 -10.09 14.22
N LEU A 131 -5.24 -10.92 13.36
CA LEU A 131 -5.53 -10.92 11.93
C LEU A 131 -6.77 -11.76 11.61
N PRO A 132 -7.60 -11.31 10.65
CA PRO A 132 -8.70 -12.13 10.12
C PRO A 132 -8.19 -13.44 9.52
N GLU A 133 -9.01 -14.48 9.57
CA GLU A 133 -8.70 -15.74 8.92
C GLU A 133 -8.45 -15.56 7.42
N GLY A 134 -7.32 -16.07 6.93
CA GLY A 134 -6.94 -15.95 5.52
C GLY A 134 -6.34 -14.61 5.12
N CYS A 135 -6.14 -13.67 6.05
CA CYS A 135 -5.40 -12.44 5.78
C CYS A 135 -3.95 -12.77 5.43
N ARG A 136 -3.51 -12.35 4.24
CA ARG A 136 -2.14 -12.56 3.76
C ARG A 136 -1.25 -11.41 4.19
N ILE A 137 0.02 -11.68 4.46
CA ILE A 137 0.95 -10.70 5.00
C ILE A 137 2.06 -10.42 3.99
N VAL A 138 2.26 -9.13 3.70
CA VAL A 138 3.35 -8.63 2.86
C VAL A 138 4.28 -7.78 3.70
N VAL A 139 5.55 -8.19 3.79
CA VAL A 139 6.57 -7.39 4.48
C VAL A 139 7.13 -6.36 3.51
N MET A 140 7.09 -5.09 3.91
CA MET A 140 7.55 -3.96 3.10
C MET A 140 9.08 -3.84 3.11
N THR A 141 9.74 -4.85 2.54
CA THR A 141 11.20 -4.96 2.45
C THR A 141 11.59 -5.67 1.14
N ASP A 142 12.89 -5.81 0.92
CA ASP A 142 13.47 -6.60 -0.17
C ASP A 142 13.83 -8.03 0.31
N GLN A 143 14.10 -8.92 -0.65
CA GLN A 143 14.38 -10.32 -0.37
C GLN A 143 15.60 -10.53 0.54
N ALA A 144 16.59 -9.64 0.49
CA ALA A 144 17.80 -9.77 1.31
C ALA A 144 17.55 -9.50 2.80
N HIS A 145 16.46 -8.78 3.11
CA HIS A 145 16.10 -8.37 4.47
C HIS A 145 14.82 -9.07 4.96
N MET A 146 14.28 -10.04 4.20
CA MET A 146 13.13 -10.82 4.68
C MET A 146 13.48 -11.51 6.00
N PRO A 147 12.61 -11.39 7.03
CA PRO A 147 12.84 -12.04 8.31
C PRO A 147 12.62 -13.56 8.21
N ASP A 148 13.34 -14.32 9.01
CA ASP A 148 12.99 -15.70 9.27
C ASP A 148 11.78 -15.74 10.21
N SER A 149 10.68 -16.33 9.76
CA SER A 149 9.39 -16.27 10.43
C SER A 149 8.61 -17.58 10.28
N ALA A 150 7.80 -17.90 11.30
CA ALA A 150 6.85 -19.00 11.22
C ALA A 150 5.55 -18.62 10.43
N LEU A 151 5.35 -17.32 10.15
CA LEU A 151 4.24 -16.83 9.34
C LEU A 151 4.55 -16.97 7.84
N ASP A 152 3.52 -17.15 7.03
CA ASP A 152 3.65 -17.11 5.57
C ASP A 152 3.76 -15.67 5.10
N LEU A 153 4.97 -15.21 4.85
CA LEU A 153 5.30 -13.84 4.52
C LEU A 153 5.66 -13.69 3.04
N MET A 154 5.05 -12.71 2.38
CA MET A 154 5.41 -12.29 1.03
C MET A 154 6.36 -11.08 1.07
N CYS A 155 7.28 -11.01 0.11
CA CYS A 155 8.20 -9.89 -0.05
C CYS A 155 7.59 -8.80 -0.94
N TYR A 156 7.58 -7.54 -0.47
CA TYR A 156 7.03 -6.41 -1.22
C TYR A 156 7.75 -6.18 -2.55
N GLU A 157 9.09 -6.14 -2.52
CA GLU A 157 9.86 -5.88 -3.75
C GLU A 157 9.71 -6.99 -4.78
N ASP A 158 9.55 -8.25 -4.36
CA ASP A 158 9.31 -9.37 -5.27
C ASP A 158 7.92 -9.29 -5.92
N LEU A 159 6.92 -8.82 -5.16
CA LEU A 159 5.59 -8.59 -5.73
C LEU A 159 5.62 -7.55 -6.85
N LEU A 160 6.34 -6.45 -6.66
CA LEU A 160 6.48 -5.40 -7.65
C LEU A 160 7.34 -5.84 -8.83
N ALA A 161 8.44 -6.54 -8.59
CA ALA A 161 9.37 -6.99 -9.62
C ALA A 161 8.72 -7.97 -10.63
N ALA A 162 7.63 -8.61 -10.26
CA ALA A 162 6.87 -9.49 -11.14
C ALA A 162 5.99 -8.75 -12.18
N GLU A 163 5.89 -7.42 -12.08
CA GLU A 163 4.96 -6.60 -12.86
C GLU A 163 5.71 -5.59 -13.76
N ASP A 164 5.10 -5.21 -14.88
CA ASP A 164 5.70 -4.29 -15.85
C ASP A 164 5.35 -2.81 -15.64
N GLY A 165 4.44 -2.52 -14.70
CA GLY A 165 3.98 -1.17 -14.38
C GLY A 165 3.12 -0.51 -15.46
N ARG A 166 2.52 -1.27 -16.36
CA ARG A 166 1.60 -0.78 -17.39
C ARG A 166 0.16 -1.03 -16.95
N ILE A 167 -0.55 0.01 -16.56
CA ILE A 167 -1.92 -0.09 -16.06
C ILE A 167 -2.80 1.00 -16.65
N ASP A 168 -3.98 0.60 -17.09
CA ASP A 168 -5.06 1.54 -17.37
C ASP A 168 -5.84 1.74 -16.06
N TRP A 169 -5.68 2.92 -15.45
CA TRP A 169 -6.32 3.23 -14.19
C TRP A 169 -7.84 3.27 -14.33
N PRO A 170 -8.57 2.54 -13.49
CA PRO A 170 -10.03 2.50 -13.58
C PRO A 170 -10.64 3.86 -13.28
N GLU A 171 -11.80 4.12 -13.90
CA GLU A 171 -12.62 5.27 -13.60
C GLU A 171 -13.71 4.88 -12.60
N PHE A 172 -13.91 5.71 -11.58
CA PHE A 172 -14.93 5.55 -10.56
C PHE A 172 -15.31 6.93 -9.99
N PRO A 173 -16.51 7.07 -9.37
CA PRO A 173 -16.95 8.35 -8.80
C PRO A 173 -15.99 8.87 -7.73
N GLU A 174 -15.80 10.18 -7.68
CA GLU A 174 -14.89 10.85 -6.70
C GLU A 174 -15.30 10.66 -5.24
N ASN A 175 -16.52 10.25 -4.96
CA ASN A 175 -17.01 9.92 -3.62
C ASN A 175 -16.77 8.45 -3.22
N THR A 176 -16.05 7.68 -4.04
CA THR A 176 -15.59 6.33 -3.68
C THR A 176 -14.60 6.41 -2.53
N ALA A 177 -14.76 5.54 -1.53
CA ALA A 177 -13.86 5.49 -0.39
C ALA A 177 -12.42 5.18 -0.84
N ALA A 178 -11.46 5.97 -0.37
CA ALA A 178 -10.03 5.82 -0.69
C ALA A 178 -9.20 5.38 0.52
N GLY A 179 -9.66 5.68 1.73
CA GLY A 179 -8.97 5.37 2.98
C GLY A 179 -9.94 5.15 4.13
N LEU A 180 -9.47 4.46 5.16
CA LEU A 180 -10.15 4.16 6.42
C LEU A 180 -9.21 4.46 7.58
#